data_dc1c0ef35318a86a686f15e87c4351fc
#
_entry.id   dc1c0ef35318a86a686f15e87c4351fc
#
_cell.length_a   1.000
_cell.length_b   1.000
_cell.length_c   1.000
_cell.angle_alpha   90.00
_cell.angle_beta   90.00
_cell.angle_gamma   90.00
#
_symmetry.space_group_name_H-M   'P 1'
#
loop_
_entity.id
_entity.type
_entity.pdbx_description
1 polymer ?
#
loop_
_entity_poly.entity_id
_entity_poly.type
_entity_poly.pdbx_seq_one_letter_code
_entity_poly.pdbx_strand_id
1 'polypeptide(L)'
;MSDSHAQRGAEPEHDHEQHHEGPGYATPQAAIEEGEREKLAYVMSLYVGTDVDAPDFVAVVDLDPDSDTYCEIVDRIEMPERGDELHHFGWNACSSSCHMDGLERRHLIVPGQRSSRIHVIDAKDRRNPELETVIEPEEVFEYDLSAPHTVHCIPDGEILISMLGDADGELPGGFLELNEDFEIEGRWEPPGEIEMNYDYWYQPRQNVMVSSEWAAPKTYYPGFDLDDVEAGKYGQKLHFWDWEDGTVEQTIALGEEGLIPLEVRFLHTPESTHGFVGTALSSNMFHFWYDEGTNDGDGAYRAEKVIDFESREHPDWEMPVPGLTTDILISMDDRYLFGSNWLHGEVWMYDISDPSNPRRADSLSVGGTFGDVQEVQGRELNAGPQMLQLSLDGERLYWTTSLFSSWDDQFYPKESEQGSVMLKADVDPRNGRLELDEDFLVDWGECPDGPARAHEIRWPDGDCTSDVWQ
;
A
#
# COMPACT_ATOMS: atom_id res chain seq x y z
N MET A 1 33.84 -18.98 55.12
CA MET A 1 34.75 -19.74 54.24
C MET A 1 33.87 -20.72 53.51
N SER A 2 33.50 -20.42 52.38
CA SER A 2 33.19 -21.28 51.22
C SER A 2 32.41 -20.44 50.19
N ASP A 3 33.15 -20.06 49.18
CA ASP A 3 32.62 -19.43 47.97
C ASP A 3 31.67 -20.41 47.28
N SER A 4 30.46 -19.93 46.99
CA SER A 4 29.61 -20.61 46.03
C SER A 4 29.37 -19.66 44.84
N HIS A 5 30.17 -19.76 43.82
CA HIS A 5 29.88 -19.23 42.50
C HIS A 5 28.66 -19.96 41.94
N ALA A 6 27.54 -19.26 41.88
CA ALA A 6 26.41 -19.71 41.08
C ALA A 6 26.78 -19.50 39.59
N GLN A 7 26.94 -20.60 38.87
CA GLN A 7 26.92 -20.60 37.41
C GLN A 7 25.50 -20.17 36.95
N ARG A 8 25.43 -19.08 36.24
CA ARG A 8 24.26 -18.77 35.41
C ARG A 8 24.23 -19.80 34.29
N GLY A 9 23.18 -20.62 34.26
CA GLY A 9 22.90 -21.49 33.14
C GLY A 9 22.69 -20.67 31.88
N ALA A 10 23.30 -21.10 30.78
CA ALA A 10 22.96 -20.64 29.45
C ALA A 10 21.47 -20.97 29.21
N GLU A 11 20.69 -19.98 28.84
CA GLU A 11 19.37 -20.22 28.28
C GLU A 11 19.53 -21.05 27.01
N PRO A 12 18.61 -21.95 26.70
CA PRO A 12 18.69 -22.72 25.48
C PRO A 12 18.54 -21.77 24.30
N GLU A 13 19.48 -21.81 23.37
CA GLU A 13 19.27 -21.30 22.03
C GLU A 13 17.99 -21.99 21.50
N HIS A 14 16.91 -21.21 21.34
CA HIS A 14 15.74 -21.68 20.63
C HIS A 14 16.16 -21.88 19.18
N ASP A 15 16.32 -23.16 18.82
CA ASP A 15 16.45 -23.61 17.44
C ASP A 15 15.09 -23.32 16.77
N HIS A 16 15.01 -22.20 16.07
CA HIS A 16 13.85 -21.82 15.27
C HIS A 16 13.84 -22.66 13.96
N GLU A 17 13.71 -23.97 14.10
CA GLU A 17 13.08 -24.76 13.03
C GLU A 17 11.58 -24.36 13.06
N GLN A 18 11.25 -23.30 12.34
CA GLN A 18 9.89 -22.86 12.18
C GLN A 18 9.10 -23.95 11.46
N HIS A 19 8.19 -24.60 12.16
CA HIS A 19 7.13 -25.39 11.54
C HIS A 19 6.25 -24.40 10.75
N HIS A 20 6.39 -24.39 9.45
CA HIS A 20 5.59 -23.59 8.55
C HIS A 20 4.35 -24.43 8.17
N GLU A 21 3.25 -24.30 8.91
CA GLU A 21 1.96 -24.92 8.64
C GLU A 21 0.84 -23.87 8.47
N GLY A 22 1.12 -22.58 8.66
CA GLY A 22 0.21 -21.44 8.51
C GLY A 22 0.31 -20.75 7.14
N PRO A 23 -0.36 -19.60 6.98
CA PRO A 23 -0.41 -18.88 5.70
C PRO A 23 0.92 -18.20 5.35
N GLY A 24 1.11 -17.91 4.05
CA GLY A 24 2.26 -17.19 3.54
C GLY A 24 3.55 -18.04 3.46
N TYR A 25 4.68 -17.42 3.71
CA TYR A 25 6.01 -18.01 3.51
C TYR A 25 6.86 -17.86 4.78
N ALA A 26 7.76 -18.79 5.03
CA ALA A 26 8.61 -18.77 6.22
C ALA A 26 9.62 -17.61 6.23
N THR A 27 10.05 -17.15 5.05
CA THR A 27 11.00 -16.05 4.87
C THR A 27 10.74 -15.33 3.55
N PRO A 28 11.23 -14.08 3.36
CA PRO A 28 11.19 -13.40 2.06
C PRO A 28 11.85 -14.21 0.94
N GLN A 29 12.94 -14.91 1.24
CA GLN A 29 13.61 -15.78 0.27
C GLN A 29 12.73 -16.97 -0.12
N ALA A 30 12.01 -17.57 0.83
CA ALA A 30 11.04 -18.64 0.53
C ALA A 30 9.91 -18.14 -0.37
N ALA A 31 9.43 -16.90 -0.17
CA ALA A 31 8.43 -16.29 -1.04
C ALA A 31 8.93 -16.18 -2.50
N ILE A 32 10.21 -15.85 -2.71
CA ILE A 32 10.82 -15.80 -4.04
C ILE A 32 10.96 -17.21 -4.66
N GLU A 33 11.38 -18.20 -3.88
CA GLU A 33 11.75 -19.53 -4.39
C GLU A 33 10.55 -20.47 -4.53
N GLU A 34 9.54 -20.35 -3.68
CA GLU A 34 8.38 -21.24 -3.58
C GLU A 34 7.09 -20.59 -4.12
N GLY A 35 7.06 -19.26 -4.20
CA GLY A 35 5.93 -18.51 -4.74
C GLY A 35 5.61 -18.92 -6.17
N GLU A 36 4.36 -19.28 -6.44
CA GLU A 36 3.91 -19.55 -7.80
C GLU A 36 3.74 -18.23 -8.57
N ARG A 37 3.88 -18.30 -9.89
CA ARG A 37 3.52 -17.16 -10.75
C ARG A 37 2.06 -16.78 -10.51
N GLU A 38 1.82 -15.49 -10.35
CA GLU A 38 0.47 -14.93 -10.21
C GLU A 38 -0.42 -15.31 -11.42
N LYS A 39 -1.60 -15.87 -11.15
CA LYS A 39 -2.59 -16.26 -12.15
C LYS A 39 -3.88 -15.47 -12.07
N LEU A 40 -4.08 -14.79 -10.95
CA LEU A 40 -5.22 -13.93 -10.70
C LEU A 40 -4.75 -12.68 -9.96
N ALA A 41 -5.44 -11.57 -10.23
CA ALA A 41 -5.38 -10.37 -9.40
C ALA A 41 -6.77 -10.03 -8.90
N TYR A 42 -6.84 -9.50 -7.68
CA TYR A 42 -7.98 -8.73 -7.20
C TYR A 42 -7.64 -7.25 -7.34
N VAL A 43 -8.56 -6.47 -7.90
CA VAL A 43 -8.34 -5.05 -8.16
C VAL A 43 -9.53 -4.25 -7.68
N MET A 44 -9.26 -3.27 -6.81
CA MET A 44 -10.28 -2.32 -6.36
C MET A 44 -10.78 -1.51 -7.55
N SER A 45 -12.09 -1.53 -7.76
CA SER A 45 -12.75 -0.94 -8.91
C SER A 45 -13.92 -0.10 -8.47
N LEU A 46 -14.01 1.13 -8.95
CA LEU A 46 -14.97 2.08 -8.41
C LEU A 46 -15.64 2.93 -9.49
N TYR A 47 -16.89 3.28 -9.20
CA TYR A 47 -17.69 4.18 -10.02
C TYR A 47 -17.86 5.58 -9.38
N VAL A 48 -17.35 5.78 -8.16
CA VAL A 48 -17.38 7.10 -7.53
C VAL A 48 -16.70 8.14 -8.42
N GLY A 49 -17.34 9.30 -8.61
CA GLY A 49 -16.87 10.37 -9.49
C GLY A 49 -17.02 10.08 -11.00
N THR A 50 -17.64 8.98 -11.41
CA THR A 50 -18.06 8.73 -12.79
C THR A 50 -19.55 9.04 -13.00
N ASP A 51 -20.02 9.03 -14.26
CA ASP A 51 -21.46 9.18 -14.58
C ASP A 51 -22.24 7.84 -14.43
N VAL A 52 -21.60 6.78 -13.96
CA VAL A 52 -22.19 5.44 -13.81
C VAL A 52 -22.88 5.33 -12.45
N ASP A 53 -24.18 5.03 -12.44
CA ASP A 53 -24.97 4.84 -11.23
C ASP A 53 -24.99 3.36 -10.80
N ALA A 54 -23.81 2.83 -10.43
CA ALA A 54 -23.60 1.46 -9.98
C ALA A 54 -22.76 1.42 -8.68
N PRO A 55 -22.80 0.34 -7.90
CA PRO A 55 -21.90 0.14 -6.77
C PRO A 55 -20.48 -0.11 -7.24
N ASP A 56 -19.51 0.23 -6.40
CA ASP A 56 -18.11 -0.16 -6.57
C ASP A 56 -17.97 -1.69 -6.49
N PHE A 57 -16.87 -2.24 -6.97
CA PHE A 57 -16.68 -3.70 -7.04
C PHE A 57 -15.21 -4.10 -6.91
N VAL A 58 -14.97 -5.33 -6.51
CA VAL A 58 -13.67 -5.97 -6.63
C VAL A 58 -13.64 -6.75 -7.92
N ALA A 59 -12.73 -6.39 -8.83
CA ALA A 59 -12.51 -7.13 -10.07
C ALA A 59 -11.60 -8.34 -9.83
N VAL A 60 -11.93 -9.48 -10.44
CA VAL A 60 -11.04 -10.64 -10.57
C VAL A 60 -10.47 -10.63 -11.98
N VAL A 61 -9.16 -10.43 -12.11
CA VAL A 61 -8.45 -10.35 -13.38
C VAL A 61 -7.67 -11.64 -13.62
N ASP A 62 -7.80 -12.22 -14.81
CA ASP A 62 -7.03 -13.40 -15.22
C ASP A 62 -5.63 -13.00 -15.71
N LEU A 63 -4.61 -13.45 -15.00
CA LEU A 63 -3.20 -13.20 -15.30
C LEU A 63 -2.45 -14.45 -15.79
N ASP A 64 -3.14 -15.59 -15.96
CA ASP A 64 -2.54 -16.81 -16.48
C ASP A 64 -2.31 -16.70 -18.00
N PRO A 65 -1.06 -16.58 -18.48
CA PRO A 65 -0.79 -16.42 -19.91
C PRO A 65 -1.19 -17.63 -20.77
N ASP A 66 -1.45 -18.77 -20.14
CA ASP A 66 -1.94 -19.97 -20.81
C ASP A 66 -3.48 -20.05 -20.85
N SER A 67 -4.18 -19.08 -20.26
CA SER A 67 -5.64 -18.99 -20.22
C SER A 67 -6.20 -18.33 -21.48
N ASP A 68 -7.38 -18.81 -21.94
CA ASP A 68 -8.13 -18.17 -23.03
C ASP A 68 -8.70 -16.78 -22.63
N THR A 69 -8.71 -16.47 -21.32
CA THR A 69 -9.19 -15.20 -20.74
C THR A 69 -8.06 -14.33 -20.16
N TYR A 70 -6.82 -14.56 -20.60
CA TYR A 70 -5.68 -13.74 -20.18
C TYR A 70 -5.93 -12.24 -20.44
N CYS A 71 -5.66 -11.38 -19.47
CA CYS A 71 -5.94 -9.94 -19.46
C CYS A 71 -7.44 -9.57 -19.47
N GLU A 72 -8.34 -10.46 -19.07
CA GLU A 72 -9.76 -10.16 -18.94
C GLU A 72 -10.19 -10.08 -17.47
N ILE A 73 -11.18 -9.22 -17.18
CA ILE A 73 -11.93 -9.27 -15.91
C ILE A 73 -12.90 -10.45 -16.03
N VAL A 74 -12.65 -11.50 -15.25
CA VAL A 74 -13.38 -12.77 -15.33
C VAL A 74 -14.51 -12.90 -14.32
N ASP A 75 -14.48 -12.09 -13.25
CA ASP A 75 -15.56 -11.98 -12.27
C ASP A 75 -15.53 -10.61 -11.60
N ARG A 76 -16.65 -10.23 -10.96
CA ARG A 76 -16.81 -8.97 -10.22
C ARG A 76 -17.65 -9.20 -8.97
N ILE A 77 -17.16 -8.76 -7.83
CA ILE A 77 -17.91 -8.77 -6.59
C ILE A 77 -18.40 -7.34 -6.34
N GLU A 78 -19.67 -7.10 -6.64
CA GLU A 78 -20.29 -5.79 -6.44
C GLU A 78 -20.59 -5.56 -4.96
N MET A 79 -20.29 -4.35 -4.48
CA MET A 79 -20.63 -3.96 -3.10
C MET A 79 -22.14 -3.78 -2.97
N PRO A 80 -22.72 -3.96 -1.76
CA PRO A 80 -24.17 -3.85 -1.55
C PRO A 80 -24.70 -2.44 -1.80
N GLU A 81 -23.88 -1.44 -1.52
CA GLU A 81 -24.24 -0.03 -1.54
C GLU A 81 -23.37 0.74 -2.55
N ARG A 82 -23.68 2.00 -2.77
CA ARG A 82 -22.96 2.87 -3.69
C ARG A 82 -22.18 3.92 -2.94
N GLY A 83 -21.09 4.41 -3.55
CA GLY A 83 -20.33 5.55 -3.05
C GLY A 83 -19.35 5.18 -1.93
N ASP A 84 -18.93 3.94 -1.90
CA ASP A 84 -17.94 3.46 -0.94
C ASP A 84 -16.55 4.04 -1.19
N GLU A 85 -16.17 4.23 -2.45
CA GLU A 85 -14.82 4.54 -2.87
C GLU A 85 -13.83 3.50 -2.35
N LEU A 86 -13.89 2.29 -2.94
CA LEU A 86 -12.95 1.22 -2.62
C LEU A 86 -11.55 1.68 -2.99
N HIS A 87 -10.62 1.56 -2.04
CA HIS A 87 -9.29 2.15 -2.20
C HIS A 87 -8.21 1.12 -1.90
N HIS A 88 -7.74 1.03 -0.67
CA HIS A 88 -6.82 -0.03 -0.23
C HIS A 88 -7.57 -1.23 0.31
N PHE A 89 -6.92 -2.39 0.31
CA PHE A 89 -7.46 -3.60 0.91
C PHE A 89 -6.33 -4.55 1.32
N GLY A 90 -6.64 -5.54 2.14
CA GLY A 90 -5.64 -6.50 2.59
C GLY A 90 -6.22 -7.88 2.81
N TRP A 91 -5.32 -8.83 3.09
CA TRP A 91 -5.69 -10.18 3.46
C TRP A 91 -5.89 -10.31 4.97
N ASN A 92 -6.77 -11.24 5.38
CA ASN A 92 -6.93 -11.60 6.79
C ASN A 92 -5.70 -12.30 7.39
N ALA A 93 -4.79 -12.78 6.57
CA ALA A 93 -3.62 -13.50 7.01
C ALA A 93 -2.45 -13.34 6.03
N CYS A 94 -1.24 -13.30 6.52
CA CYS A 94 -0.01 -13.17 5.75
C CYS A 94 1.13 -13.96 6.41
N SER A 95 2.34 -13.77 5.95
CA SER A 95 3.53 -14.44 6.49
C SER A 95 3.82 -14.12 7.97
N SER A 96 3.27 -13.04 8.54
CA SER A 96 3.38 -12.77 9.98
C SER A 96 2.70 -13.83 10.85
N SER A 97 1.68 -14.49 10.31
CA SER A 97 0.91 -15.55 10.95
C SER A 97 1.31 -16.96 10.48
N CYS A 98 2.48 -17.12 9.84
CA CYS A 98 2.92 -18.40 9.26
C CYS A 98 3.07 -19.54 10.31
N HIS A 99 3.11 -19.21 11.59
CA HIS A 99 3.15 -20.16 12.71
C HIS A 99 1.77 -20.64 13.18
N MET A 100 0.68 -20.09 12.64
CA MET A 100 -0.69 -20.40 13.06
C MET A 100 -1.28 -21.53 12.23
N ASP A 101 -1.26 -22.75 12.79
CA ASP A 101 -1.86 -23.92 12.15
C ASP A 101 -3.35 -23.73 11.92
N GLY A 102 -3.80 -23.89 10.67
CA GLY A 102 -5.21 -23.86 10.30
C GLY A 102 -5.76 -22.47 9.97
N LEU A 103 -5.00 -21.41 10.14
CA LEU A 103 -5.32 -20.11 9.58
C LEU A 103 -5.06 -20.13 8.06
N GLU A 104 -6.02 -19.67 7.27
CA GLU A 104 -5.88 -19.59 5.81
C GLU A 104 -5.88 -18.13 5.34
N ARG A 105 -5.04 -17.79 4.37
CA ARG A 105 -5.17 -16.55 3.59
C ARG A 105 -6.37 -16.71 2.65
N ARG A 106 -7.52 -16.30 3.11
CA ARG A 106 -8.80 -16.60 2.47
C ARG A 106 -9.69 -15.38 2.30
N HIS A 107 -9.68 -14.47 3.25
CA HIS A 107 -10.61 -13.35 3.26
C HIS A 107 -9.91 -12.05 2.86
N LEU A 108 -10.54 -11.31 1.96
CA LEU A 108 -10.16 -9.94 1.64
C LEU A 108 -10.93 -9.00 2.56
N ILE A 109 -10.23 -8.07 3.16
CA ILE A 109 -10.79 -6.98 3.96
C ILE A 109 -10.75 -5.74 3.08
N VAL A 110 -11.92 -5.25 2.69
CA VAL A 110 -12.11 -4.25 1.64
C VAL A 110 -12.82 -3.02 2.19
N PRO A 111 -12.07 -2.02 2.63
CA PRO A 111 -12.63 -0.76 3.11
C PRO A 111 -13.23 0.08 1.98
N GLY A 112 -14.35 0.75 2.28
CA GLY A 112 -14.87 1.87 1.53
C GLY A 112 -14.43 3.18 2.19
N GLN A 113 -13.48 3.88 1.59
CA GLN A 113 -12.85 5.04 2.23
C GLN A 113 -13.84 6.19 2.50
N ARG A 114 -14.79 6.45 1.59
CA ARG A 114 -15.81 7.50 1.81
C ARG A 114 -16.95 7.07 2.72
N SER A 115 -17.37 5.83 2.61
CA SER A 115 -18.50 5.33 3.38
C SER A 115 -18.12 4.93 4.81
N SER A 116 -16.87 4.58 5.02
CA SER A 116 -16.36 3.91 6.23
C SER A 116 -16.93 2.50 6.44
N ARG A 117 -17.56 1.88 5.42
CA ARG A 117 -17.89 0.45 5.44
C ARG A 117 -16.63 -0.38 5.29
N ILE A 118 -16.65 -1.56 5.91
CA ILE A 118 -15.60 -2.54 5.70
C ILE A 118 -16.27 -3.83 5.24
N HIS A 119 -15.95 -4.25 4.03
CA HIS A 119 -16.50 -5.46 3.44
C HIS A 119 -15.52 -6.61 3.64
N VAL A 120 -16.04 -7.79 3.97
CA VAL A 120 -15.25 -9.02 4.06
C VAL A 120 -15.68 -9.95 2.93
N ILE A 121 -14.75 -10.35 2.11
CA ILE A 121 -14.98 -11.19 0.93
C ILE A 121 -14.30 -12.54 1.12
N ASP A 122 -15.06 -13.64 1.04
CA ASP A 122 -14.54 -14.99 1.04
C ASP A 122 -14.00 -15.36 -0.36
N ALA A 123 -12.69 -15.43 -0.49
CA ALA A 123 -11.97 -15.84 -1.70
C ALA A 123 -11.59 -17.33 -1.68
N LYS A 124 -12.34 -18.19 -1.02
CA LYS A 124 -12.11 -19.65 -1.04
C LYS A 124 -12.16 -20.20 -2.45
N ASP A 125 -13.13 -19.79 -3.26
CA ASP A 125 -13.07 -19.92 -4.71
C ASP A 125 -12.44 -18.66 -5.29
N ARG A 126 -11.14 -18.72 -5.59
CA ARG A 126 -10.35 -17.56 -6.02
C ARG A 126 -10.84 -16.91 -7.30
N ARG A 127 -11.55 -17.66 -8.17
CA ARG A 127 -12.11 -17.12 -9.41
C ARG A 127 -13.52 -16.57 -9.26
N ASN A 128 -14.23 -16.97 -8.20
CA ASN A 128 -15.60 -16.55 -7.90
C ASN A 128 -15.74 -16.27 -6.40
N PRO A 129 -15.04 -15.25 -5.87
CA PRO A 129 -15.16 -14.87 -4.47
C PRO A 129 -16.55 -14.30 -4.17
N GLU A 130 -16.98 -14.42 -2.94
CA GLU A 130 -18.34 -14.01 -2.51
C GLU A 130 -18.24 -13.05 -1.32
N LEU A 131 -19.14 -12.05 -1.26
CA LEU A 131 -19.26 -11.18 -0.09
C LEU A 131 -19.77 -12.03 1.10
N GLU A 132 -19.02 -12.03 2.20
CA GLU A 132 -19.36 -12.78 3.42
C GLU A 132 -20.09 -11.91 4.43
N THR A 133 -19.54 -10.75 4.77
CA THR A 133 -20.13 -9.83 5.74
C THR A 133 -19.73 -8.39 5.46
N VAL A 134 -20.43 -7.46 6.11
CA VAL A 134 -20.16 -6.03 6.07
C VAL A 134 -20.20 -5.48 7.48
N ILE A 135 -19.19 -4.72 7.87
CA ILE A 135 -19.19 -3.88 9.06
C ILE A 135 -19.73 -2.51 8.61
N GLU A 136 -20.86 -2.12 9.17
CA GLU A 136 -21.53 -0.88 8.79
C GLU A 136 -20.84 0.36 9.40
N PRO A 137 -20.94 1.54 8.76
CA PRO A 137 -20.26 2.74 9.23
C PRO A 137 -20.60 3.13 10.67
N GLU A 138 -21.84 2.88 11.10
CA GLU A 138 -22.28 3.18 12.46
C GLU A 138 -21.50 2.41 13.52
N GLU A 139 -21.04 1.18 13.20
CA GLU A 139 -20.21 0.37 14.09
C GLU A 139 -18.80 0.96 14.21
N VAL A 140 -18.23 1.44 13.10
CA VAL A 140 -16.93 2.11 13.06
C VAL A 140 -16.97 3.46 13.82
N PHE A 141 -18.03 4.23 13.61
CA PHE A 141 -18.20 5.54 14.27
C PHE A 141 -18.37 5.45 15.80
N GLU A 142 -18.76 4.28 16.36
CA GLU A 142 -18.77 4.07 17.81
C GLU A 142 -17.39 4.23 18.45
N TYR A 143 -16.33 4.05 17.67
CA TYR A 143 -14.93 4.20 18.11
C TYR A 143 -14.32 5.56 17.77
N ASP A 144 -15.14 6.52 17.30
CA ASP A 144 -14.72 7.85 16.86
C ASP A 144 -13.63 7.78 15.76
N LEU A 145 -13.89 6.93 14.74
CA LEU A 145 -13.01 6.68 13.60
C LEU A 145 -13.82 6.71 12.29
N SER A 146 -13.16 7.08 11.19
CA SER A 146 -13.71 7.05 9.82
C SER A 146 -12.62 6.97 8.76
N ALA A 147 -13.03 6.81 7.51
CA ALA A 147 -12.15 6.77 6.35
C ALA A 147 -11.04 5.70 6.49
N PRO A 148 -11.41 4.40 6.54
CA PRO A 148 -10.45 3.30 6.57
C PRO A 148 -9.59 3.29 5.31
N HIS A 149 -8.30 2.99 5.47
CA HIS A 149 -7.32 3.03 4.39
C HIS A 149 -6.49 1.75 4.32
N THR A 150 -5.27 1.72 4.84
CA THR A 150 -4.36 0.58 4.77
C THR A 150 -4.81 -0.55 5.69
N VAL A 151 -4.80 -1.77 5.18
CA VAL A 151 -5.18 -2.99 5.89
C VAL A 151 -4.00 -3.95 5.93
N HIS A 152 -3.61 -4.37 7.13
CA HIS A 152 -2.69 -5.48 7.32
C HIS A 152 -3.28 -6.51 8.27
N CYS A 153 -3.07 -7.81 7.94
CA CYS A 153 -3.08 -8.85 8.94
C CYS A 153 -1.93 -8.61 9.93
N ILE A 154 -2.14 -8.92 11.18
CA ILE A 154 -1.13 -8.82 12.22
C ILE A 154 -0.90 -10.20 12.86
N PRO A 155 0.18 -10.39 13.63
CA PRO A 155 0.39 -11.65 14.34
C PRO A 155 -0.84 -12.06 15.15
N ASP A 156 -1.08 -13.36 15.29
CA ASP A 156 -2.24 -13.94 15.97
C ASP A 156 -3.57 -13.91 15.21
N GLY A 157 -3.56 -13.49 13.92
CA GLY A 157 -4.73 -13.59 13.03
C GLY A 157 -5.70 -12.43 13.13
N GLU A 158 -5.34 -11.38 13.85
CA GLU A 158 -6.07 -10.13 13.93
C GLU A 158 -5.75 -9.24 12.70
N ILE A 159 -6.52 -8.16 12.53
CA ILE A 159 -6.42 -7.25 11.39
C ILE A 159 -6.35 -5.83 11.91
N LEU A 160 -5.37 -5.07 11.44
CA LEU A 160 -5.23 -3.66 11.76
C LEU A 160 -5.53 -2.81 10.52
N ILE A 161 -6.32 -1.74 10.72
CA ILE A 161 -6.75 -0.84 9.65
C ILE A 161 -6.41 0.60 10.05
N SER A 162 -5.64 1.31 9.22
CA SER A 162 -5.44 2.74 9.44
C SER A 162 -6.71 3.53 9.13
N MET A 163 -7.03 4.50 9.98
CA MET A 163 -8.22 5.33 9.90
C MET A 163 -7.80 6.80 9.78
N LEU A 164 -8.29 7.49 8.77
CA LEU A 164 -7.77 8.84 8.43
C LEU A 164 -8.47 9.97 9.16
N GLY A 165 -9.60 9.73 9.79
CA GLY A 165 -10.36 10.74 10.50
C GLY A 165 -11.18 10.21 11.67
N ASP A 166 -11.76 11.16 12.43
CA ASP A 166 -12.78 10.89 13.43
C ASP A 166 -14.15 10.58 12.78
N ALA A 167 -15.17 10.27 13.57
CA ALA A 167 -16.50 9.95 13.08
C ALA A 167 -17.17 11.08 12.27
N ASP A 168 -16.72 12.30 12.39
CA ASP A 168 -17.19 13.46 11.63
C ASP A 168 -16.34 13.69 10.36
N GLY A 169 -15.27 12.93 10.12
CA GLY A 169 -14.32 13.09 9.00
C GLY A 169 -13.35 14.26 9.20
N GLU A 170 -13.13 14.67 10.44
CA GLU A 170 -12.10 15.62 10.86
C GLU A 170 -10.91 14.87 11.47
N LEU A 171 -9.95 15.57 12.07
CA LEU A 171 -8.88 14.98 12.86
C LEU A 171 -9.34 14.75 14.32
N PRO A 172 -8.80 13.76 15.03
CA PRO A 172 -7.68 12.91 14.66
C PRO A 172 -8.09 11.62 13.93
N GLY A 173 -7.13 11.04 13.19
CA GLY A 173 -7.20 9.66 12.74
C GLY A 173 -6.82 8.65 13.83
N GLY A 174 -6.48 7.43 13.43
CA GLY A 174 -6.04 6.37 14.34
C GLY A 174 -6.01 5.00 13.68
N PHE A 175 -6.21 3.94 14.46
CA PHE A 175 -6.22 2.57 13.97
C PHE A 175 -7.41 1.81 14.54
N LEU A 176 -8.05 1.00 13.70
CA LEU A 176 -9.14 0.08 14.06
C LEU A 176 -8.61 -1.35 14.02
N GLU A 177 -8.90 -2.11 15.07
CA GLU A 177 -8.52 -3.52 15.19
C GLU A 177 -9.74 -4.43 15.05
N LEU A 178 -9.61 -5.48 14.21
CA LEU A 178 -10.60 -6.53 14.06
C LEU A 178 -10.01 -7.86 14.53
N ASN A 179 -10.83 -8.70 15.15
CA ASN A 179 -10.46 -10.06 15.51
C ASN A 179 -10.57 -11.05 14.32
N GLU A 180 -10.22 -12.31 14.55
CA GLU A 180 -10.29 -13.40 13.56
C GLU A 180 -11.70 -13.70 13.02
N ASP A 181 -12.75 -13.29 13.74
CA ASP A 181 -14.15 -13.41 13.33
C ASP A 181 -14.67 -12.13 12.64
N PHE A 182 -13.79 -11.16 12.35
CA PHE A 182 -14.06 -9.86 11.73
C PHE A 182 -14.95 -8.93 12.58
N GLU A 183 -14.99 -9.13 13.89
CA GLU A 183 -15.67 -8.24 14.83
C GLU A 183 -14.71 -7.14 15.29
N ILE A 184 -15.19 -5.91 15.48
CA ILE A 184 -14.34 -4.79 15.96
C ILE A 184 -13.97 -5.04 17.43
N GLU A 185 -12.67 -5.11 17.72
CA GLU A 185 -12.15 -5.14 19.10
C GLU A 185 -12.00 -3.73 19.68
N GLY A 186 -11.69 -2.73 18.86
CA GLY A 186 -11.54 -1.34 19.30
C GLY A 186 -10.54 -0.52 18.51
N ARG A 187 -10.09 0.56 19.14
CA ARG A 187 -8.89 1.27 18.70
C ARG A 187 -7.65 0.51 19.21
N TRP A 188 -6.67 0.34 18.32
CA TRP A 188 -5.40 -0.30 18.68
C TRP A 188 -4.55 0.60 19.60
N GLU A 189 -4.55 1.91 19.35
CA GLU A 189 -3.79 2.89 20.11
C GLU A 189 -4.65 3.64 21.12
N PRO A 190 -4.08 4.21 22.20
CA PRO A 190 -4.75 5.19 23.05
C PRO A 190 -5.16 6.44 22.23
N PRO A 191 -6.38 6.97 22.37
CA PRO A 191 -6.83 8.12 21.59
C PRO A 191 -5.94 9.36 21.78
N GLY A 192 -5.53 9.99 20.68
CA GLY A 192 -4.76 11.24 20.69
C GLY A 192 -3.25 11.06 20.62
N GLU A 193 -2.75 9.87 20.36
CA GLU A 193 -1.32 9.61 20.10
C GLU A 193 -0.85 10.34 18.81
N ILE A 194 -1.70 10.41 17.79
CA ILE A 194 -1.44 11.13 16.53
C ILE A 194 -2.60 12.05 16.17
N GLU A 195 -2.37 13.02 15.26
CA GLU A 195 -3.41 13.83 14.65
C GLU A 195 -3.80 13.28 13.30
N MET A 196 -2.83 13.13 12.38
CA MET A 196 -3.05 12.63 11.02
C MET A 196 -2.54 11.21 10.89
N ASN A 197 -3.17 10.45 10.01
CA ASN A 197 -2.76 9.09 9.66
C ASN A 197 -2.89 8.89 8.15
N TYR A 198 -2.21 7.87 7.63
CA TYR A 198 -2.38 7.42 6.25
C TYR A 198 -2.01 5.95 6.13
N ASP A 199 -0.75 5.63 5.82
CA ASP A 199 -0.21 4.30 5.66
C ASP A 199 0.64 3.89 6.86
N TYR A 200 0.84 2.60 7.04
CA TYR A 200 1.73 2.08 8.05
C TYR A 200 2.36 0.75 7.64
N TRP A 201 3.54 0.50 8.19
CA TRP A 201 4.21 -0.78 8.08
C TRP A 201 4.81 -1.17 9.42
N TYR A 202 4.83 -2.46 9.76
CA TYR A 202 5.31 -2.94 11.03
C TYR A 202 6.42 -3.99 10.87
N GLN A 203 7.30 -4.07 11.87
CA GLN A 203 8.36 -5.07 11.99
C GLN A 203 8.26 -5.70 13.39
N PRO A 204 7.51 -6.80 13.56
CA PRO A 204 7.21 -7.34 14.88
C PRO A 204 8.46 -7.82 15.63
N ARG A 205 9.47 -8.35 14.94
CA ARG A 205 10.76 -8.72 15.57
C ARG A 205 11.51 -7.54 16.16
N GLN A 206 11.29 -6.35 15.67
CA GLN A 206 11.92 -5.12 16.14
C GLN A 206 11.03 -4.37 17.13
N ASN A 207 9.83 -4.88 17.43
CA ASN A 207 8.80 -4.20 18.22
C ASN A 207 8.53 -2.79 17.72
N VAL A 208 8.40 -2.60 16.42
CA VAL A 208 8.20 -1.29 15.82
C VAL A 208 7.14 -1.28 14.74
N MET A 209 6.35 -0.24 14.70
CA MET A 209 5.54 0.17 13.56
C MET A 209 5.96 1.59 13.17
N VAL A 210 5.86 1.92 11.89
CA VAL A 210 5.96 3.29 11.37
C VAL A 210 4.67 3.66 10.66
N SER A 211 4.15 4.87 10.92
CA SER A 211 3.02 5.42 10.18
C SER A 211 3.34 6.78 9.58
N SER A 212 2.63 7.11 8.50
CA SER A 212 2.74 8.36 7.75
C SER A 212 1.49 9.22 7.93
N GLU A 213 1.52 10.45 7.38
CA GLU A 213 0.43 11.42 7.51
C GLU A 213 -0.05 11.89 6.13
N TRP A 214 -1.38 11.98 5.95
CA TRP A 214 -1.94 12.70 4.80
C TRP A 214 -2.68 13.96 5.24
N ALA A 215 -4.02 13.86 5.45
CA ALA A 215 -4.88 14.97 5.84
C ALA A 215 -6.20 14.44 6.42
N ALA A 216 -7.01 15.33 7.02
CA ALA A 216 -8.39 14.99 7.37
C ALA A 216 -9.21 14.63 6.12
N PRO A 217 -10.15 13.66 6.18
CA PRO A 217 -11.04 13.31 5.08
C PRO A 217 -11.72 14.52 4.43
N LYS A 218 -12.24 15.45 5.20
CA LYS A 218 -12.87 16.69 4.69
C LYS A 218 -11.94 17.60 3.90
N THR A 219 -10.62 17.47 4.08
CA THR A 219 -9.63 18.25 3.33
C THR A 219 -9.44 17.70 1.92
N TYR A 220 -9.25 16.37 1.77
CA TYR A 220 -8.91 15.77 0.47
C TYR A 220 -10.11 15.25 -0.32
N TYR A 221 -11.25 14.94 0.31
CA TYR A 221 -12.47 14.48 -0.39
C TYR A 221 -12.98 15.44 -1.48
N PRO A 222 -12.91 16.76 -1.32
CA PRO A 222 -13.32 17.69 -2.38
C PRO A 222 -12.35 17.77 -3.57
N GLY A 223 -11.14 17.27 -3.44
CA GLY A 223 -10.03 17.42 -4.38
C GLY A 223 -8.86 18.18 -3.77
N PHE A 224 -7.83 18.42 -4.57
CA PHE A 224 -6.62 19.14 -4.15
C PHE A 224 -6.85 20.66 -4.19
N ASP A 225 -6.46 21.37 -3.13
CA ASP A 225 -6.51 22.83 -3.04
C ASP A 225 -5.17 23.38 -2.49
N LEU A 226 -4.57 24.30 -3.21
CA LEU A 226 -3.35 24.98 -2.80
C LEU A 226 -3.51 25.81 -1.53
N ASP A 227 -4.72 26.40 -1.30
CA ASP A 227 -5.00 27.14 -0.08
C ASP A 227 -4.94 26.22 1.17
N ASP A 228 -5.27 24.93 1.02
CA ASP A 228 -5.15 23.95 2.08
C ASP A 228 -3.69 23.58 2.37
N VAL A 229 -2.84 23.58 1.34
CA VAL A 229 -1.37 23.42 1.52
C VAL A 229 -0.81 24.62 2.29
N GLU A 230 -1.16 25.85 1.87
CA GLU A 230 -0.72 27.08 2.54
C GLU A 230 -1.24 27.18 3.99
N ALA A 231 -2.41 26.62 4.26
CA ALA A 231 -3.01 26.55 5.59
C ALA A 231 -2.41 25.46 6.47
N GLY A 232 -1.50 24.62 5.94
CA GLY A 232 -0.83 23.54 6.69
C GLY A 232 -1.76 22.37 7.04
N LYS A 233 -2.77 22.08 6.20
CA LYS A 233 -3.72 20.98 6.44
C LYS A 233 -3.22 19.62 6.01
N TYR A 234 -2.06 19.54 5.36
CA TYR A 234 -1.42 18.30 4.93
C TYR A 234 -0.24 17.93 5.83
N GLY A 235 -0.12 16.65 6.09
CA GLY A 235 0.90 16.09 6.96
C GLY A 235 2.31 16.11 6.38
N GLN A 236 3.30 15.96 7.26
CA GLN A 236 4.72 15.93 6.91
C GLN A 236 5.56 15.21 7.97
N LYS A 237 4.96 14.22 8.66
CA LYS A 237 5.64 13.50 9.72
C LYS A 237 5.58 11.99 9.53
N LEU A 238 6.53 11.33 10.18
CA LEU A 238 6.51 9.89 10.43
C LEU A 238 6.41 9.69 11.94
N HIS A 239 5.59 8.71 12.35
CA HIS A 239 5.45 8.29 13.74
C HIS A 239 6.01 6.87 13.87
N PHE A 240 6.95 6.67 14.81
CA PHE A 240 7.50 5.37 15.16
C PHE A 240 6.88 4.95 16.49
N TRP A 241 6.29 3.79 16.50
CA TRP A 241 5.47 3.26 17.57
C TRP A 241 6.17 2.09 18.25
N ASP A 242 6.01 1.95 19.55
CA ASP A 242 6.16 0.67 20.22
C ASP A 242 4.99 -0.22 19.76
N TRP A 243 5.33 -1.31 19.06
CA TRP A 243 4.33 -2.21 18.48
C TRP A 243 3.50 -2.93 19.54
N GLU A 244 4.12 -3.40 20.64
CA GLU A 244 3.43 -4.14 21.71
C GLU A 244 2.54 -3.24 22.57
N ASP A 245 2.98 -1.99 22.83
CA ASP A 245 2.26 -1.05 23.72
C ASP A 245 1.27 -0.14 22.95
N GLY A 246 1.33 -0.07 21.61
CA GLY A 246 0.47 0.79 20.78
C GLY A 246 0.67 2.29 21.04
N THR A 247 1.88 2.71 21.42
CA THR A 247 2.19 4.10 21.76
C THR A 247 3.29 4.69 20.90
N VAL A 248 3.21 5.99 20.59
CA VAL A 248 4.24 6.68 19.80
C VAL A 248 5.48 6.92 20.65
N GLU A 249 6.59 6.29 20.27
CA GLU A 249 7.90 6.53 20.90
C GLU A 249 8.63 7.72 20.30
N GLN A 250 8.50 7.91 18.98
CA GLN A 250 9.21 8.99 18.30
C GLN A 250 8.41 9.52 17.10
N THR A 251 8.43 10.86 16.93
CA THR A 251 7.92 11.53 15.74
C THR A 251 9.04 12.27 15.03
N ILE A 252 9.15 12.07 13.71
CA ILE A 252 10.11 12.78 12.86
C ILE A 252 9.34 13.70 11.92
N ALA A 253 9.59 15.00 11.99
CA ALA A 253 9.12 15.97 11.01
C ALA A 253 10.07 15.96 9.80
N LEU A 254 9.54 15.68 8.61
CA LEU A 254 10.30 15.67 7.35
C LEU A 254 10.48 17.09 6.77
N GLY A 255 9.74 18.07 7.31
CA GLY A 255 9.81 19.47 6.89
C GLY A 255 9.15 19.74 5.52
N GLU A 256 9.45 20.90 4.94
CA GLU A 256 8.84 21.34 3.67
C GLU A 256 9.16 20.41 2.47
N GLU A 257 10.27 19.67 2.54
CA GLU A 257 10.66 18.68 1.53
C GLU A 257 9.97 17.32 1.71
N GLY A 258 9.19 17.14 2.77
CA GLY A 258 8.49 15.90 3.12
C GLY A 258 6.97 16.06 3.17
N LEU A 259 6.39 16.89 2.30
CA LEU A 259 4.95 17.18 2.31
C LEU A 259 4.15 16.04 1.68
N ILE A 260 3.11 15.62 2.38
CA ILE A 260 2.24 14.48 2.07
C ILE A 260 3.07 13.18 1.98
N PRO A 261 3.64 12.70 3.10
CA PRO A 261 4.22 11.36 3.14
C PRO A 261 3.09 10.33 3.01
N LEU A 262 3.10 9.57 1.92
CA LEU A 262 2.11 8.54 1.64
C LEU A 262 2.65 7.16 2.03
N GLU A 263 2.87 6.28 1.03
CA GLU A 263 3.26 4.91 1.27
C GLU A 263 4.60 4.80 2.01
N VAL A 264 4.61 4.01 3.08
CA VAL A 264 5.78 3.76 3.93
C VAL A 264 6.06 2.27 4.01
N ARG A 265 7.33 1.86 3.84
CA ARG A 265 7.73 0.45 3.82
C ARG A 265 9.03 0.26 4.57
N PHE A 266 9.07 -0.74 5.48
CA PHE A 266 10.34 -1.33 5.92
C PHE A 266 10.88 -2.26 4.83
N LEU A 267 12.17 -2.57 4.88
CA LEU A 267 12.73 -3.69 4.13
C LEU A 267 12.09 -5.00 4.62
N HIS A 268 12.02 -6.00 3.73
CA HIS A 268 11.41 -7.29 4.05
C HIS A 268 12.24 -8.14 5.01
N THR A 269 13.57 -7.93 5.07
CA THR A 269 14.44 -8.59 6.04
C THR A 269 13.97 -8.28 7.45
N PRO A 270 13.50 -9.28 8.25
CA PRO A 270 12.84 -9.05 9.54
C PRO A 270 13.73 -8.39 10.61
N GLU A 271 15.06 -8.50 10.46
CA GLU A 271 16.04 -7.87 11.35
C GLU A 271 16.40 -6.44 10.93
N SER A 272 15.88 -5.96 9.77
CA SER A 272 16.18 -4.63 9.27
C SER A 272 15.32 -3.56 9.95
N THR A 273 15.96 -2.46 10.31
CA THR A 273 15.28 -1.24 10.78
C THR A 273 15.22 -0.15 9.70
N HIS A 274 15.70 -0.48 8.49
CA HIS A 274 15.69 0.43 7.35
C HIS A 274 14.36 0.39 6.62
N GLY A 275 13.94 1.53 6.10
CA GLY A 275 12.74 1.64 5.27
C GLY A 275 12.70 2.93 4.46
N PHE A 276 11.65 3.09 3.69
CA PHE A 276 11.46 4.22 2.80
C PHE A 276 10.04 4.79 2.93
N VAL A 277 9.91 6.09 2.66
CA VAL A 277 8.61 6.77 2.51
C VAL A 277 8.67 7.70 1.31
N GLY A 278 7.64 7.63 0.47
CA GLY A 278 7.41 8.57 -0.62
C GLY A 278 6.66 9.80 -0.13
N THR A 279 7.10 11.00 -0.52
CA THR A 279 6.40 12.24 -0.20
C THR A 279 5.77 12.80 -1.48
N ALA A 280 4.43 12.68 -1.59
CA ALA A 280 3.74 12.89 -2.84
C ALA A 280 3.89 14.33 -3.38
N LEU A 281 3.51 15.33 -2.62
CA LEU A 281 3.52 16.70 -3.12
C LEU A 281 4.94 17.27 -3.25
N SER A 282 5.84 16.91 -2.35
CA SER A 282 7.25 17.28 -2.46
C SER A 282 8.00 16.46 -3.50
N SER A 283 7.43 15.32 -3.94
CA SER A 283 8.03 14.40 -4.91
C SER A 283 9.45 13.98 -4.54
N ASN A 284 9.62 13.56 -3.29
CA ASN A 284 10.88 13.12 -2.71
C ASN A 284 10.75 11.71 -2.15
N MET A 285 11.89 11.05 -1.97
CA MET A 285 12.00 9.80 -1.22
C MET A 285 12.89 10.01 -0.01
N PHE A 286 12.37 9.64 1.17
CA PHE A 286 13.16 9.60 2.38
C PHE A 286 13.47 8.15 2.74
N HIS A 287 14.71 7.90 3.12
CA HIS A 287 15.17 6.69 3.79
C HIS A 287 15.15 6.92 5.29
N PHE A 288 14.61 5.98 6.05
CA PHE A 288 14.66 6.01 7.50
C PHE A 288 15.33 4.74 8.05
N TRP A 289 15.92 4.83 9.25
CA TRP A 289 16.60 3.73 9.94
C TRP A 289 16.74 4.03 11.43
N TYR A 290 16.93 2.98 12.22
CA TYR A 290 17.28 3.14 13.63
C TYR A 290 18.79 3.30 13.77
N ASP A 291 19.23 4.41 14.37
CA ASP A 291 20.61 4.70 14.70
C ASP A 291 20.83 4.34 16.18
N GLU A 292 21.62 3.31 16.47
CA GLU A 292 21.90 2.84 17.83
C GLU A 292 22.61 3.89 18.70
N GLY A 293 23.12 4.98 18.09
CA GLY A 293 23.89 6.00 18.80
C GLY A 293 25.26 5.52 19.24
N THR A 294 25.94 6.34 20.04
CA THR A 294 27.30 6.04 20.52
C THR A 294 27.35 5.62 21.99
N ASN A 295 26.25 5.72 22.74
CA ASN A 295 26.12 5.38 24.15
C ASN A 295 24.82 4.60 24.38
N ASP A 296 24.76 3.79 25.43
CA ASP A 296 23.54 3.11 25.85
C ASP A 296 22.39 4.11 26.07
N GLY A 297 21.30 3.95 25.34
CA GLY A 297 20.08 4.79 25.44
C GLY A 297 20.06 6.02 24.52
N ASP A 298 21.05 6.22 23.65
CA ASP A 298 21.07 7.33 22.68
C ASP A 298 20.46 6.93 21.31
N GLY A 299 19.94 5.69 21.17
CA GLY A 299 19.34 5.19 19.92
C GLY A 299 18.07 5.95 19.54
N ALA A 300 17.88 6.18 18.26
CA ALA A 300 16.69 6.84 17.72
C ALA A 300 16.55 6.58 16.22
N TYR A 301 15.31 6.65 15.73
CA TYR A 301 15.07 6.68 14.29
C TYR A 301 15.60 7.98 13.67
N ARG A 302 16.11 7.85 12.44
CA ARG A 302 16.57 8.96 11.60
C ARG A 302 15.85 8.86 10.26
N ALA A 303 15.68 10.00 9.59
CA ALA A 303 15.17 10.05 8.23
C ALA A 303 15.97 11.07 7.42
N GLU A 304 16.39 10.70 6.23
CA GLU A 304 17.13 11.57 5.29
C GLU A 304 16.55 11.46 3.90
N LYS A 305 16.43 12.59 3.19
CA LYS A 305 16.05 12.60 1.78
C LYS A 305 17.14 11.97 0.93
N VAL A 306 16.80 10.94 0.16
CA VAL A 306 17.76 10.18 -0.67
C VAL A 306 17.48 10.25 -2.17
N ILE A 307 16.24 10.57 -2.58
CA ILE A 307 15.87 10.78 -3.99
C ILE A 307 15.03 12.05 -4.08
N ASP A 308 15.25 12.81 -5.15
CA ASP A 308 14.54 14.05 -5.48
C ASP A 308 14.04 13.96 -6.92
N PHE A 309 12.73 14.12 -7.14
CA PHE A 309 12.13 14.17 -8.47
C PHE A 309 11.78 15.62 -8.81
N GLU A 310 12.62 16.25 -9.61
CA GLU A 310 12.45 17.65 -10.00
C GLU A 310 11.11 17.89 -10.71
N SER A 311 10.37 18.94 -10.30
CA SER A 311 9.16 19.39 -11.01
C SER A 311 9.48 19.81 -12.43
N ARG A 312 8.54 19.59 -13.37
CA ARG A 312 8.71 19.83 -14.81
C ARG A 312 7.80 20.95 -15.31
N GLU A 313 8.31 21.86 -16.11
CA GLU A 313 7.51 22.90 -16.78
C GLU A 313 6.56 22.28 -17.80
N HIS A 314 5.30 22.68 -17.79
CA HIS A 314 4.29 22.28 -18.77
C HIS A 314 3.53 23.50 -19.28
N PRO A 315 3.29 23.62 -20.63
CA PRO A 315 2.70 24.83 -21.22
C PRO A 315 1.26 25.14 -20.75
N ASP A 316 0.51 24.14 -20.31
CA ASP A 316 -0.90 24.26 -19.89
C ASP A 316 -1.05 24.41 -18.36
N TRP A 317 0.05 24.39 -17.59
CA TRP A 317 0.05 24.53 -16.13
C TRP A 317 0.68 25.86 -15.72
N GLU A 318 0.10 26.52 -14.72
CA GLU A 318 0.62 27.81 -14.20
C GLU A 318 1.90 27.65 -13.39
N MET A 319 2.13 26.47 -12.81
CA MET A 319 3.31 26.13 -12.02
C MET A 319 3.97 24.85 -12.56
N PRO A 320 5.26 24.64 -12.29
CA PRO A 320 5.90 23.38 -12.60
C PRO A 320 5.15 22.21 -11.99
N VAL A 321 4.93 21.16 -12.76
CA VAL A 321 4.20 19.96 -12.36
C VAL A 321 5.10 19.09 -11.49
N PRO A 322 4.74 18.77 -10.25
CA PRO A 322 5.48 17.82 -9.41
C PRO A 322 5.34 16.40 -9.95
N GLY A 323 6.22 15.50 -9.56
CA GLY A 323 6.10 14.08 -9.88
C GLY A 323 4.82 13.49 -9.33
N LEU A 324 4.44 13.90 -8.14
CA LEU A 324 3.42 13.33 -7.28
C LEU A 324 3.71 11.82 -7.09
N THR A 325 4.68 11.51 -6.22
CA THR A 325 5.06 10.13 -5.90
C THR A 325 3.97 9.51 -5.05
N THR A 326 3.19 8.61 -5.63
CA THR A 326 1.95 8.11 -5.02
C THR A 326 2.08 6.71 -4.45
N ASP A 327 2.95 5.87 -4.99
CA ASP A 327 3.15 4.53 -4.47
C ASP A 327 4.60 4.10 -4.53
N ILE A 328 4.98 3.24 -3.60
CA ILE A 328 6.29 2.59 -3.53
C ILE A 328 6.16 1.13 -3.11
N LEU A 329 7.02 0.29 -3.64
CA LEU A 329 7.21 -1.06 -3.14
C LEU A 329 8.67 -1.52 -3.24
N ILE A 330 9.00 -2.51 -2.43
CA ILE A 330 10.35 -3.06 -2.31
C ILE A 330 10.31 -4.52 -2.79
N SER A 331 11.29 -4.94 -3.59
CA SER A 331 11.41 -6.35 -3.98
C SER A 331 11.68 -7.23 -2.75
N MET A 332 11.21 -8.48 -2.79
CA MET A 332 11.35 -9.43 -1.67
C MET A 332 12.79 -9.69 -1.24
N ASP A 333 13.77 -9.44 -2.12
CA ASP A 333 15.21 -9.55 -1.83
C ASP A 333 15.84 -8.25 -1.29
N ASP A 334 15.02 -7.24 -0.99
CA ASP A 334 15.45 -5.90 -0.52
C ASP A 334 16.44 -5.18 -1.44
N ARG A 335 16.48 -5.58 -2.70
CA ARG A 335 17.45 -5.02 -3.65
C ARG A 335 16.95 -3.82 -4.41
N TYR A 336 15.66 -3.81 -4.74
CA TYR A 336 15.08 -2.76 -5.57
C TYR A 336 13.89 -2.09 -4.90
N LEU A 337 13.87 -0.77 -5.02
CA LEU A 337 12.74 0.09 -4.71
C LEU A 337 12.10 0.52 -6.02
N PHE A 338 10.80 0.30 -6.14
CA PHE A 338 9.97 0.75 -7.26
C PHE A 338 9.03 1.85 -6.79
N GLY A 339 8.59 2.69 -7.68
CA GLY A 339 7.55 3.66 -7.39
C GLY A 339 7.00 4.34 -8.63
N SER A 340 5.95 5.10 -8.40
CA SER A 340 5.22 5.84 -9.42
C SER A 340 5.28 7.34 -9.18
N ASN A 341 5.50 8.09 -10.25
CA ASN A 341 5.31 9.53 -10.30
C ASN A 341 4.07 9.80 -11.18
N TRP A 342 2.91 9.85 -10.53
CA TRP A 342 1.60 9.84 -11.17
C TRP A 342 1.38 10.97 -12.18
N LEU A 343 1.72 12.22 -11.82
CA LEU A 343 1.57 13.35 -12.73
C LEU A 343 2.62 13.35 -13.84
N HIS A 344 3.83 12.82 -13.59
CA HIS A 344 4.85 12.72 -14.63
C HIS A 344 4.58 11.59 -15.63
N GLY A 345 3.77 10.60 -15.28
CA GLY A 345 3.60 9.40 -16.09
C GLY A 345 4.87 8.56 -16.08
N GLU A 346 5.41 8.29 -14.91
CA GLU A 346 6.67 7.58 -14.76
C GLU A 346 6.59 6.47 -13.72
N VAL A 347 6.97 5.26 -14.11
CA VAL A 347 7.33 4.17 -13.20
C VAL A 347 8.85 4.10 -13.14
N TRP A 348 9.42 4.04 -11.94
CA TRP A 348 10.85 4.04 -11.73
C TRP A 348 11.33 2.89 -10.84
N MET A 349 12.60 2.51 -10.99
CA MET A 349 13.27 1.45 -10.27
C MET A 349 14.63 1.93 -9.78
N TYR A 350 14.93 1.79 -8.50
CA TYR A 350 16.22 2.13 -7.89
C TYR A 350 16.85 0.90 -7.23
N ASP A 351 18.15 0.70 -7.42
CA ASP A 351 18.95 -0.25 -6.65
C ASP A 351 19.21 0.35 -5.26
N ILE A 352 18.69 -0.31 -4.23
CA ILE A 352 18.79 0.06 -2.82
C ILE A 352 19.67 -0.88 -2.01
N SER A 353 20.60 -1.61 -2.66
CA SER A 353 21.62 -2.41 -1.96
C SER A 353 22.44 -1.59 -0.95
N ASP A 354 22.49 -0.26 -1.13
CA ASP A 354 22.89 0.73 -0.13
C ASP A 354 21.71 1.68 0.08
N PRO A 355 20.86 1.44 1.12
CA PRO A 355 19.63 2.23 1.33
C PRO A 355 19.86 3.71 1.52
N SER A 356 21.05 4.11 1.99
CA SER A 356 21.42 5.52 2.18
C SER A 356 21.87 6.21 0.89
N ASN A 357 22.05 5.45 -0.20
CA ASN A 357 22.51 5.99 -1.48
C ASN A 357 21.88 5.23 -2.67
N PRO A 358 20.54 5.28 -2.82
CA PRO A 358 19.84 4.63 -3.91
C PRO A 358 20.35 5.05 -5.27
N ARG A 359 20.41 4.11 -6.21
CA ARG A 359 20.87 4.38 -7.56
C ARG A 359 19.79 4.04 -8.56
N ARG A 360 19.40 5.00 -9.38
CA ARG A 360 18.43 4.75 -10.44
C ARG A 360 18.93 3.62 -11.33
N ALA A 361 18.19 2.54 -11.40
CA ALA A 361 18.46 1.41 -12.28
C ALA A 361 17.80 1.62 -13.63
N ASP A 362 16.50 1.90 -13.67
CA ASP A 362 15.74 2.15 -14.90
C ASP A 362 14.45 2.93 -14.61
N SER A 363 13.72 3.27 -15.67
CA SER A 363 12.35 3.83 -15.59
C SER A 363 11.61 3.69 -16.92
N LEU A 364 10.27 3.67 -16.82
CA LEU A 364 9.37 3.74 -17.96
C LEU A 364 8.58 5.05 -17.91
N SER A 365 8.39 5.66 -19.07
CA SER A 365 7.64 6.91 -19.26
C SER A 365 6.34 6.57 -19.98
N VAL A 366 5.21 6.44 -19.22
CA VAL A 366 3.96 5.87 -19.67
C VAL A 366 2.76 6.64 -19.11
N GLY A 367 1.88 7.12 -19.98
CA GLY A 367 0.71 7.89 -19.57
C GLY A 367 1.06 9.21 -18.88
N GLY A 368 0.19 9.72 -18.02
CA GLY A 368 0.42 10.95 -17.29
C GLY A 368 0.58 12.19 -18.16
N THR A 369 1.11 13.26 -17.58
CA THR A 369 1.28 14.55 -18.28
C THR A 369 2.48 14.53 -19.26
N PHE A 370 3.52 13.77 -18.97
CA PHE A 370 4.79 13.77 -19.71
C PHE A 370 5.22 12.41 -20.24
N GLY A 371 4.39 11.37 -20.12
CA GLY A 371 4.76 10.04 -20.59
C GLY A 371 5.04 9.98 -22.08
N ASP A 372 6.08 9.24 -22.48
CA ASP A 372 6.44 9.04 -23.89
C ASP A 372 5.46 8.08 -24.58
N VAL A 373 4.97 7.06 -23.86
CA VAL A 373 3.95 6.12 -24.33
C VAL A 373 2.59 6.60 -23.89
N GLN A 374 1.75 7.00 -24.84
CA GLN A 374 0.40 7.52 -24.59
C GLN A 374 -0.72 6.60 -25.12
N GLU A 375 -0.36 5.46 -25.69
CA GLU A 375 -1.30 4.48 -26.22
C GLU A 375 -0.71 3.08 -26.13
N VAL A 376 -1.50 2.11 -25.65
CA VAL A 376 -1.17 0.67 -25.66
C VAL A 376 -2.33 -0.08 -26.32
N GLN A 377 -2.05 -0.92 -27.29
CA GLN A 377 -3.03 -1.70 -28.05
C GLN A 377 -4.20 -0.85 -28.64
N GLY A 378 -3.96 0.41 -28.96
CA GLY A 378 -4.98 1.32 -29.49
C GLY A 378 -5.83 2.01 -28.43
N ARG A 379 -5.55 1.76 -27.15
CA ARG A 379 -6.18 2.39 -25.99
C ARG A 379 -5.36 3.63 -25.58
N GLU A 380 -5.94 4.82 -25.67
CA GLU A 380 -5.33 6.05 -25.16
C GLU A 380 -5.18 5.98 -23.64
N LEU A 381 -4.01 6.31 -23.12
CA LEU A 381 -3.71 6.37 -21.69
C LEU A 381 -4.08 7.75 -21.17
N ASN A 382 -5.05 7.82 -20.26
CA ASN A 382 -5.64 9.09 -19.80
C ASN A 382 -5.12 9.57 -18.47
N ALA A 383 -4.35 8.73 -17.74
CA ALA A 383 -3.75 9.05 -16.48
C ALA A 383 -2.34 8.42 -16.37
N GLY A 384 -1.61 8.78 -15.33
CA GLY A 384 -0.30 8.21 -15.03
C GLY A 384 -0.39 6.93 -14.21
N PRO A 385 0.73 6.19 -14.06
CA PRO A 385 0.81 5.04 -13.18
C PRO A 385 0.62 5.48 -11.73
N GLN A 386 -0.22 4.74 -11.00
CA GLN A 386 -0.54 5.08 -9.62
C GLN A 386 -0.20 3.92 -8.69
N MET A 387 -1.09 2.94 -8.44
CA MET A 387 -0.81 1.81 -7.58
C MET A 387 -0.02 0.74 -8.32
N LEU A 388 1.04 0.27 -7.68
CA LEU A 388 1.95 -0.74 -8.19
C LEU A 388 1.73 -2.09 -7.50
N GLN A 389 2.04 -3.17 -8.20
CA GLN A 389 2.20 -4.48 -7.58
C GLN A 389 3.29 -5.28 -8.28
N LEU A 390 4.18 -5.89 -7.50
CA LEU A 390 5.30 -6.67 -8.01
C LEU A 390 5.05 -8.17 -7.76
N SER A 391 5.38 -9.01 -8.74
CA SER A 391 5.41 -10.45 -8.53
C SER A 391 6.44 -10.86 -7.47
N LEU A 392 6.19 -11.96 -6.75
CA LEU A 392 7.07 -12.44 -5.66
C LEU A 392 8.51 -12.70 -6.11
N ASP A 393 8.69 -13.16 -7.37
CA ASP A 393 10.00 -13.39 -7.98
C ASP A 393 10.68 -12.10 -8.48
N GLY A 394 9.97 -10.95 -8.43
CA GLY A 394 10.48 -9.64 -8.86
C GLY A 394 10.62 -9.46 -10.36
N GLU A 395 10.01 -10.34 -11.18
CA GLU A 395 10.17 -10.33 -12.64
C GLU A 395 9.05 -9.61 -13.41
N ARG A 396 7.95 -9.21 -12.75
CA ARG A 396 6.79 -8.54 -13.37
C ARG A 396 6.24 -7.46 -12.46
N LEU A 397 6.15 -6.25 -12.98
CA LEU A 397 5.59 -5.09 -12.29
C LEU A 397 4.29 -4.68 -12.98
N TYR A 398 3.22 -4.57 -12.23
CA TYR A 398 1.91 -4.15 -12.68
C TYR A 398 1.52 -2.82 -12.06
N TRP A 399 0.68 -2.05 -12.73
CA TRP A 399 0.12 -0.82 -12.17
C TRP A 399 -1.25 -0.48 -12.74
N THR A 400 -2.02 0.23 -11.93
CA THR A 400 -3.28 0.88 -12.29
C THR A 400 -3.10 2.39 -12.40
N THR A 401 -4.15 3.15 -12.72
CA THR A 401 -4.02 4.59 -13.05
C THR A 401 -4.81 5.53 -12.14
N SER A 402 -5.83 5.06 -11.40
CA SER A 402 -6.64 5.91 -10.51
C SER A 402 -5.95 6.15 -9.17
N LEU A 403 -5.91 7.39 -8.72
CA LEU A 403 -5.43 7.77 -7.38
C LEU A 403 -6.60 7.86 -6.39
N PHE A 404 -7.48 8.82 -6.58
CA PHE A 404 -8.65 9.09 -5.75
C PHE A 404 -9.65 9.88 -6.59
N SER A 405 -10.91 9.52 -6.58
CA SER A 405 -11.90 9.99 -7.55
C SER A 405 -11.91 11.51 -7.80
N SER A 406 -11.89 12.33 -6.76
CA SER A 406 -11.92 13.79 -6.90
C SER A 406 -10.60 14.38 -7.39
N TRP A 407 -9.47 13.71 -7.11
CA TRP A 407 -8.16 14.09 -7.63
C TRP A 407 -8.01 13.64 -9.09
N ASP A 408 -8.48 12.46 -9.44
CA ASP A 408 -8.53 11.97 -10.83
C ASP A 408 -9.35 12.92 -11.71
N ASP A 409 -10.55 13.34 -11.25
CA ASP A 409 -11.39 14.29 -11.97
C ASP A 409 -10.71 15.64 -12.18
N GLN A 410 -9.88 16.05 -11.24
CA GLN A 410 -9.18 17.33 -11.30
C GLN A 410 -7.97 17.29 -12.24
N PHE A 411 -7.17 16.22 -12.18
CA PHE A 411 -5.90 16.12 -12.91
C PHE A 411 -6.03 15.35 -14.23
N TYR A 412 -6.94 14.36 -14.28
CA TYR A 412 -7.18 13.48 -15.44
C TYR A 412 -8.68 13.32 -15.74
N PRO A 413 -9.39 14.39 -16.07
CA PRO A 413 -10.85 14.37 -16.22
C PRO A 413 -11.37 13.38 -17.26
N LYS A 414 -10.54 12.94 -18.21
CA LYS A 414 -10.93 11.93 -19.21
C LYS A 414 -11.02 10.52 -18.59
N GLU A 415 -10.36 10.24 -17.47
CA GLU A 415 -10.38 8.94 -16.86
C GLU A 415 -11.77 8.56 -16.36
N SER A 416 -12.55 9.50 -15.83
CA SER A 416 -13.95 9.28 -15.46
C SER A 416 -14.86 8.92 -16.64
N GLU A 417 -14.51 9.39 -17.85
CA GLU A 417 -15.29 9.15 -19.08
C GLU A 417 -14.84 7.86 -19.79
N GLN A 418 -13.59 7.46 -19.66
CA GLN A 418 -12.99 6.40 -20.46
C GLN A 418 -12.54 5.20 -19.63
N GLY A 419 -12.47 5.31 -18.30
CA GLY A 419 -12.03 4.28 -17.39
C GLY A 419 -10.52 4.19 -17.24
N SER A 420 -10.10 3.57 -16.15
CA SER A 420 -8.71 3.23 -15.87
C SER A 420 -8.20 2.05 -16.71
N VAL A 421 -6.90 1.86 -16.68
CA VAL A 421 -6.24 0.69 -17.25
C VAL A 421 -5.30 0.04 -16.23
N MET A 422 -5.03 -1.25 -16.41
CA MET A 422 -3.92 -1.93 -15.76
C MET A 422 -2.90 -2.31 -16.83
N LEU A 423 -1.65 -1.95 -16.58
CA LEU A 423 -0.52 -2.23 -17.45
C LEU A 423 0.52 -3.08 -16.71
N LYS A 424 1.48 -3.61 -17.48
CA LYS A 424 2.55 -4.46 -16.97
C LYS A 424 3.89 -4.11 -17.61
N ALA A 425 4.96 -4.24 -16.86
CA ALA A 425 6.32 -4.28 -17.34
C ALA A 425 7.00 -5.59 -16.95
N ASP A 426 7.82 -6.11 -17.85
CA ASP A 426 8.78 -7.15 -17.52
C ASP A 426 9.97 -6.51 -16.80
N VAL A 427 10.41 -7.13 -15.72
CA VAL A 427 11.54 -6.70 -14.91
C VAL A 427 12.69 -7.67 -15.09
N ASP A 428 13.88 -7.17 -15.42
CA ASP A 428 15.11 -7.96 -15.34
C ASP A 428 15.88 -7.59 -14.05
N PRO A 429 15.64 -8.32 -12.94
CA PRO A 429 16.25 -8.00 -11.66
C PRO A 429 17.77 -8.21 -11.64
N ARG A 430 18.32 -8.96 -12.61
CA ARG A 430 19.77 -9.19 -12.71
C ARG A 430 20.50 -7.98 -13.26
N ASN A 431 19.90 -7.28 -14.24
CA ASN A 431 20.48 -6.15 -14.92
C ASN A 431 19.85 -4.81 -14.52
N GLY A 432 18.79 -4.83 -13.68
CA GLY A 432 18.07 -3.65 -13.24
C GLY A 432 17.40 -2.93 -14.39
N ARG A 433 16.50 -3.61 -15.12
CA ARG A 433 15.81 -3.07 -16.29
C ARG A 433 14.31 -3.29 -16.21
N LEU A 434 13.58 -2.35 -16.80
CA LEU A 434 12.14 -2.39 -17.03
C LEU A 434 11.88 -2.36 -18.53
N GLU A 435 10.95 -3.20 -19.00
CA GLU A 435 10.47 -3.20 -20.37
C GLU A 435 8.93 -3.28 -20.37
N LEU A 436 8.26 -2.28 -20.96
CA LEU A 436 6.82 -2.27 -21.06
C LEU A 436 6.33 -3.47 -21.88
N ASP A 437 5.41 -4.25 -21.33
CA ASP A 437 4.74 -5.30 -22.07
C ASP A 437 3.57 -4.69 -22.88
N GLU A 438 3.82 -4.40 -24.16
CA GLU A 438 2.82 -3.81 -25.06
C GLU A 438 1.67 -4.79 -25.40
N ASP A 439 1.83 -6.07 -25.09
CA ASP A 439 0.81 -7.11 -25.29
C ASP A 439 -0.09 -7.30 -24.07
N PHE A 440 0.20 -6.63 -22.93
CA PHE A 440 -0.62 -6.67 -21.73
C PHE A 440 -1.42 -5.38 -21.56
N LEU A 441 -2.74 -5.51 -21.46
CA LEU A 441 -3.67 -4.44 -21.13
C LEU A 441 -4.95 -5.00 -20.54
N VAL A 442 -5.38 -4.49 -19.39
CA VAL A 442 -6.75 -4.68 -18.87
C VAL A 442 -7.45 -3.33 -18.89
N ASP A 443 -8.64 -3.24 -19.50
CA ASP A 443 -9.34 -1.97 -19.74
C ASP A 443 -10.65 -1.90 -18.94
N TRP A 444 -10.69 -1.04 -17.94
CA TRP A 444 -11.91 -0.74 -17.16
C TRP A 444 -12.92 0.14 -17.91
N GLY A 445 -12.54 0.69 -19.04
CA GLY A 445 -13.45 1.40 -19.94
C GLY A 445 -14.53 0.51 -20.55
N GLU A 446 -14.29 -0.80 -20.61
CA GLU A 446 -15.19 -1.80 -21.17
C GLU A 446 -16.06 -2.53 -20.11
N CYS A 447 -16.10 -2.05 -18.87
CA CYS A 447 -16.95 -2.63 -17.84
C CYS A 447 -18.44 -2.58 -18.23
N PRO A 448 -19.24 -3.62 -17.89
CA PRO A 448 -20.63 -3.74 -18.38
C PRO A 448 -21.56 -2.59 -18.04
N ASP A 449 -21.36 -1.94 -16.89
CA ASP A 449 -22.18 -0.83 -16.42
C ASP A 449 -21.69 0.53 -16.93
N GLY A 450 -20.50 0.58 -17.48
CA GLY A 450 -19.81 1.76 -17.98
C GLY A 450 -18.37 1.85 -17.47
N PRO A 451 -17.63 2.89 -17.87
CA PRO A 451 -16.25 3.08 -17.46
C PRO A 451 -16.08 3.15 -15.94
N ALA A 452 -15.15 2.36 -15.40
CA ALA A 452 -14.80 2.31 -13.99
C ALA A 452 -13.35 2.74 -13.78
N ARG A 453 -13.01 3.11 -12.55
CA ARG A 453 -11.64 3.35 -12.11
C ARG A 453 -11.05 2.08 -11.50
N ALA A 454 -9.73 1.95 -11.56
CA ALA A 454 -8.99 0.84 -10.95
C ALA A 454 -7.87 1.39 -10.07
N HIS A 455 -7.79 0.88 -8.84
CA HIS A 455 -6.84 1.33 -7.84
C HIS A 455 -5.93 0.18 -7.39
N GLU A 456 -5.96 -0.28 -6.16
CA GLU A 456 -5.02 -1.25 -5.61
C GLU A 456 -5.16 -2.66 -6.19
N ILE A 457 -4.04 -3.39 -6.26
CA ILE A 457 -3.88 -4.73 -6.81
C ILE A 457 -3.33 -5.66 -5.74
N ARG A 458 -3.91 -6.87 -5.55
CA ARG A 458 -3.39 -7.91 -4.67
C ARG A 458 -3.41 -9.29 -5.32
N TRP A 459 -2.45 -10.14 -4.93
CA TRP A 459 -2.39 -11.52 -5.37
C TRP A 459 -2.99 -12.48 -4.32
N PRO A 460 -3.67 -13.57 -4.74
CA PRO A 460 -4.20 -14.56 -3.79
C PRO A 460 -3.14 -15.24 -2.94
N ASP A 461 -1.92 -15.41 -3.46
CA ASP A 461 -0.85 -16.17 -2.80
C ASP A 461 0.16 -15.30 -2.03
N GLY A 462 -0.12 -14.01 -1.92
CA GLY A 462 0.73 -13.02 -1.25
C GLY A 462 1.51 -12.14 -2.20
N ASP A 463 1.99 -11.04 -1.70
CA ASP A 463 2.65 -9.99 -2.46
C ASP A 463 3.59 -9.14 -1.61
N CYS A 464 4.37 -8.26 -2.28
CA CYS A 464 5.33 -7.37 -1.64
C CYS A 464 4.71 -6.33 -0.71
N THR A 465 3.40 -6.15 -0.74
CA THR A 465 2.68 -5.14 0.05
C THR A 465 1.77 -5.75 1.12
N SER A 466 1.64 -7.09 1.17
CA SER A 466 0.88 -7.81 2.20
C SER A 466 1.77 -8.54 3.20
N ASP A 467 2.88 -9.12 2.74
CA ASP A 467 3.64 -10.06 3.57
C ASP A 467 4.65 -9.37 4.47
N VAL A 468 4.52 -9.60 5.76
CA VAL A 468 5.42 -9.21 6.84
C VAL A 468 5.88 -10.47 7.56
N TRP A 469 7.07 -10.52 8.13
CA TRP A 469 7.63 -11.69 8.81
C TRP A 469 7.83 -11.44 10.30
N GLN A 470 7.41 -12.44 11.11
CA GLN A 470 7.60 -12.47 12.55
C GLN A 470 8.90 -13.18 12.96
#